data_8fb671ae454a38983cc683cd9977101e
#
_entry.id   8fb671ae454a38983cc683cd9977101e
#
_cell.length_a   1.000
_cell.length_b   1.000
_cell.length_c   1.000
_cell.angle_alpha   90.00
_cell.angle_beta   90.00
_cell.angle_gamma   90.00
#
_symmetry.space_group_name_H-M   'P 1'
#
loop_
_entity.id
_entity.type
_entity.pdbx_description
1 polymer ?
#
loop_
_entity_poly.entity_id
_entity_poly.type
_entity_poly.pdbx_seq_one_letter_code
_entity_poly.pdbx_strand_id
1 'polypeptide(L)'
;MQEMLHRSLFDNAISNYLIVFGIILLVWILKKRASKNMTRLVFYLFKRMGRIIDEKEFFNLVLAPLENFILFLAVYISMSSLRFPAILHVKIFKVTSEVVVDRLAVGMLIFFFFHTLLRVIDYLAIILEKRASTTEDTTDDQLIIFFREFLKVILVIICILVMIRFVLNEDITKILAGLSLAGAAIALAAKESLENLIASFIIFFDRPFRVGDLLKVQQIQGTVEKIGLRSTRIRTNDKTYVSIPNKQMVDSIVDNFSLRNKRRGELNLNLDLGTTYAQINQLMHELNETLSISQVTEKTVLLSDVKLEAFLVTVEYFTESISIAEFNNVKQHINLKVLALLEKLQIKIAGKLK
;
A
#
# COMPACT_ATOMS: atom_id res chain seq x y z
N MET A 1 -50.90 38.50 -28.08
CA MET A 1 -49.95 37.72 -27.25
C MET A 1 -48.58 37.54 -27.92
N GLN A 2 -48.48 37.20 -29.18
CA GLN A 2 -47.20 37.06 -29.92
C GLN A 2 -46.41 38.38 -30.01
N GLU A 3 -47.06 39.53 -30.28
CA GLU A 3 -46.31 40.83 -30.27
C GLU A 3 -45.75 41.27 -28.95
N MET A 4 -46.33 40.89 -27.79
CA MET A 4 -45.78 41.20 -26.49
C MET A 4 -44.51 40.38 -26.17
N LEU A 5 -44.39 39.17 -26.70
CA LEU A 5 -43.25 38.29 -26.48
C LEU A 5 -41.96 38.73 -27.21
N HIS A 6 -42.13 39.52 -28.29
CA HIS A 6 -41.01 40.08 -29.08
C HIS A 6 -40.57 41.48 -28.65
N ARG A 7 -41.26 42.13 -27.69
CA ARG A 7 -40.77 43.40 -27.14
C ARG A 7 -39.44 43.18 -26.43
N SER A 8 -38.47 44.00 -26.79
CA SER A 8 -37.16 44.00 -26.13
C SER A 8 -37.23 44.73 -24.79
N LEU A 9 -36.85 44.09 -23.74
CA LEU A 9 -36.62 44.66 -22.42
C LEU A 9 -35.13 44.48 -22.08
N PHE A 10 -34.41 45.58 -21.79
CA PHE A 10 -32.97 45.53 -21.49
C PHE A 10 -32.18 44.69 -22.52
N ASP A 11 -32.31 45.00 -23.79
CA ASP A 11 -31.62 44.39 -24.94
C ASP A 11 -31.89 42.87 -25.16
N ASN A 12 -32.88 42.29 -24.45
CA ASN A 12 -33.32 40.90 -24.62
C ASN A 12 -34.81 40.82 -24.87
N ALA A 13 -35.25 39.87 -25.68
CA ALA A 13 -36.68 39.60 -25.87
C ALA A 13 -37.31 39.06 -24.58
N ILE A 14 -38.56 39.43 -24.27
CA ILE A 14 -39.29 38.92 -23.11
C ILE A 14 -39.34 37.38 -23.09
N SER A 15 -39.42 36.79 -24.29
CA SER A 15 -39.37 35.33 -24.46
C SER A 15 -38.10 34.69 -23.84
N ASN A 16 -36.94 35.34 -23.95
CA ASN A 16 -35.70 34.82 -23.41
C ASN A 16 -35.69 34.79 -21.88
N TYR A 17 -36.27 35.83 -21.26
CA TYR A 17 -36.44 35.85 -19.79
C TYR A 17 -37.40 34.75 -19.30
N LEU A 18 -38.47 34.50 -20.04
CA LEU A 18 -39.43 33.43 -19.73
C LEU A 18 -38.78 32.04 -19.85
N ILE A 19 -37.95 31.85 -20.89
CA ILE A 19 -37.18 30.59 -21.05
C ILE A 19 -36.21 30.38 -19.90
N VAL A 20 -35.41 31.39 -19.55
CA VAL A 20 -34.48 31.34 -18.43
C VAL A 20 -35.22 31.05 -17.12
N PHE A 21 -36.31 31.77 -16.84
CA PHE A 21 -37.14 31.52 -15.67
C PHE A 21 -37.70 30.09 -15.65
N GLY A 22 -38.19 29.62 -16.79
CA GLY A 22 -38.73 28.27 -16.97
C GLY A 22 -37.67 27.19 -16.70
N ILE A 23 -36.43 27.36 -17.18
CA ILE A 23 -35.32 26.44 -16.94
C ILE A 23 -34.97 26.43 -15.46
N ILE A 24 -34.81 27.59 -14.82
CA ILE A 24 -34.49 27.70 -13.40
C ILE A 24 -35.58 27.04 -12.54
N LEU A 25 -36.85 27.30 -12.85
CA LEU A 25 -37.99 26.70 -12.16
C LEU A 25 -38.00 25.17 -12.35
N LEU A 26 -37.77 24.69 -13.54
CA LEU A 26 -37.71 23.27 -13.86
C LEU A 26 -36.59 22.59 -13.09
N VAL A 27 -35.39 23.16 -13.09
CA VAL A 27 -34.25 22.63 -12.31
C VAL A 27 -34.55 22.66 -10.80
N TRP A 28 -35.18 23.71 -10.31
CA TRP A 28 -35.58 23.83 -8.89
C TRP A 28 -36.62 22.78 -8.48
N ILE A 29 -37.56 22.43 -9.33
CA ILE A 29 -38.54 21.37 -9.09
C ILE A 29 -37.88 19.98 -9.22
N LEU A 30 -37.08 19.78 -10.28
CA LEU A 30 -36.42 18.50 -10.53
C LEU A 30 -35.38 18.16 -9.48
N LYS A 31 -34.65 19.16 -8.93
CA LYS A 31 -33.63 18.91 -7.93
C LYS A 31 -34.17 18.13 -6.72
N LYS A 32 -35.35 18.49 -6.19
CA LYS A 32 -35.98 17.79 -5.08
C LYS A 32 -36.36 16.34 -5.40
N ARG A 33 -36.81 16.08 -6.65
CA ARG A 33 -37.17 14.74 -7.08
C ARG A 33 -35.95 13.87 -7.43
N ALA A 34 -34.97 14.47 -8.11
CA ALA A 34 -33.69 13.82 -8.44
C ALA A 34 -32.92 13.48 -7.19
N SER A 35 -32.82 14.39 -6.23
CA SER A 35 -32.15 14.16 -4.96
C SER A 35 -32.77 13.00 -4.19
N LYS A 36 -34.09 12.95 -4.06
CA LYS A 36 -34.78 11.83 -3.37
C LYS A 36 -34.54 10.49 -4.05
N ASN A 37 -34.48 10.46 -5.38
CA ASN A 37 -34.22 9.24 -6.13
C ASN A 37 -32.74 8.85 -6.08
N MET A 38 -31.81 9.83 -6.13
CA MET A 38 -30.37 9.59 -5.95
C MET A 38 -30.06 9.08 -4.54
N THR A 39 -30.68 9.66 -3.50
CA THR A 39 -30.53 9.14 -2.13
C THR A 39 -30.94 7.67 -2.07
N ARG A 40 -32.06 7.30 -2.64
CA ARG A 40 -32.53 5.90 -2.67
C ARG A 40 -31.60 4.99 -3.47
N LEU A 41 -31.11 5.44 -4.63
CA LEU A 41 -30.21 4.65 -5.49
C LEU A 41 -28.87 4.42 -4.81
N VAL A 42 -28.30 5.49 -4.25
CA VAL A 42 -27.03 5.40 -3.53
C VAL A 42 -27.20 4.55 -2.28
N PHE A 43 -28.27 4.75 -1.52
CA PHE A 43 -28.58 3.92 -0.35
C PHE A 43 -28.77 2.44 -0.73
N TYR A 44 -29.42 2.14 -1.86
CA TYR A 44 -29.57 0.77 -2.36
C TYR A 44 -28.23 0.14 -2.73
N LEU A 45 -27.35 0.87 -3.44
CA LEU A 45 -26.02 0.41 -3.81
C LEU A 45 -25.14 0.17 -2.57
N PHE A 46 -25.18 1.06 -1.59
CA PHE A 46 -24.37 0.96 -0.37
C PHE A 46 -24.98 0.01 0.67
N LYS A 47 -26.28 -0.22 0.68
CA LYS A 47 -26.93 -1.25 1.51
C LYS A 47 -26.36 -2.65 1.23
N ARG A 48 -25.89 -2.86 0.01
CA ARG A 48 -25.20 -4.10 -0.39
C ARG A 48 -23.78 -4.20 0.17
N MET A 49 -23.17 -3.07 0.59
CA MET A 49 -21.80 -3.00 1.14
C MET A 49 -21.75 -2.95 2.68
N GLY A 50 -22.88 -2.92 3.38
CA GLY A 50 -22.92 -2.95 4.86
C GLY A 50 -23.73 -1.78 5.48
N ARG A 51 -24.45 -2.05 6.54
CA ARG A 51 -25.47 -1.22 7.21
C ARG A 51 -24.99 0.07 7.92
N ILE A 52 -23.88 0.68 7.54
CA ILE A 52 -23.22 1.75 8.32
C ILE A 52 -23.65 3.18 7.89
N ILE A 53 -24.55 3.31 6.91
CA ILE A 53 -24.87 4.61 6.30
C ILE A 53 -26.15 5.18 6.88
N ASP A 54 -26.07 6.38 7.47
CA ASP A 54 -27.24 7.18 7.84
C ASP A 54 -27.73 8.00 6.63
N GLU A 55 -28.99 7.78 6.24
CA GLU A 55 -29.64 8.45 5.11
C GLU A 55 -29.65 9.98 5.29
N LYS A 56 -29.84 10.46 6.51
CA LYS A 56 -29.86 11.90 6.83
C LYS A 56 -28.48 12.55 6.71
N GLU A 57 -27.44 11.86 7.17
CA GLU A 57 -26.06 12.34 7.05
C GLU A 57 -25.63 12.44 5.59
N PHE A 58 -25.91 11.42 4.79
CA PHE A 58 -25.64 11.44 3.33
C PHE A 58 -26.37 12.59 2.63
N PHE A 59 -27.66 12.78 2.94
CA PHE A 59 -28.42 13.87 2.36
C PHE A 59 -27.80 15.23 2.71
N ASN A 60 -27.55 15.49 3.98
CA ASN A 60 -27.06 16.79 4.43
C ASN A 60 -25.63 17.10 4.00
N LEU A 61 -24.75 16.10 3.97
CA LEU A 61 -23.34 16.31 3.68
C LEU A 61 -23.01 16.24 2.18
N VAL A 62 -23.74 15.44 1.41
CA VAL A 62 -23.39 15.22 -0.02
C VAL A 62 -24.45 15.81 -0.94
N LEU A 63 -25.71 15.44 -0.74
CA LEU A 63 -26.75 15.81 -1.69
C LEU A 63 -27.15 17.28 -1.61
N ALA A 64 -27.30 17.85 -0.43
CA ALA A 64 -27.70 19.24 -0.30
C ALA A 64 -26.65 20.22 -0.87
N PRO A 65 -25.33 20.08 -0.65
CA PRO A 65 -24.32 20.87 -1.34
C PRO A 65 -24.32 20.67 -2.86
N LEU A 66 -24.45 19.43 -3.31
CA LEU A 66 -24.52 19.09 -4.75
C LEU A 66 -25.75 19.71 -5.42
N GLU A 67 -26.92 19.67 -4.76
CA GLU A 67 -28.13 20.33 -5.25
C GLU A 67 -27.93 21.84 -5.44
N ASN A 68 -27.26 22.49 -4.47
CA ASN A 68 -26.98 23.91 -4.57
C ASN A 68 -26.00 24.22 -5.70
N PHE A 69 -24.98 23.40 -5.89
CA PHE A 69 -24.05 23.54 -7.02
C PHE A 69 -24.78 23.39 -8.37
N ILE A 70 -25.61 22.34 -8.54
CA ILE A 70 -26.36 22.10 -9.78
C ILE A 70 -27.33 23.25 -10.06
N LEU A 71 -28.03 23.73 -9.02
CA LEU A 71 -28.94 24.87 -9.19
C LEU A 71 -28.18 26.11 -9.64
N PHE A 72 -27.07 26.43 -8.99
CA PHE A 72 -26.27 27.60 -9.33
C PHE A 72 -25.64 27.47 -10.72
N LEU A 73 -25.18 26.29 -11.12
CA LEU A 73 -24.71 25.99 -12.47
C LEU A 73 -25.82 26.23 -13.54
N ALA A 74 -27.03 25.76 -13.26
CA ALA A 74 -28.16 25.97 -14.17
C ALA A 74 -28.53 27.46 -14.27
N VAL A 75 -28.48 28.20 -13.16
CA VAL A 75 -28.70 29.66 -13.16
C VAL A 75 -27.62 30.34 -13.99
N TYR A 76 -26.35 30.00 -13.78
CA TYR A 76 -25.23 30.58 -14.54
C TYR A 76 -25.35 30.33 -16.03
N ILE A 77 -25.56 29.06 -16.46
CA ILE A 77 -25.74 28.70 -17.88
C ILE A 77 -26.97 29.41 -18.50
N SER A 78 -28.08 29.48 -17.76
CA SER A 78 -29.27 30.13 -18.24
C SER A 78 -29.08 31.65 -18.38
N MET A 79 -28.42 32.28 -17.40
CA MET A 79 -28.15 33.73 -17.46
C MET A 79 -27.11 34.10 -18.52
N SER A 80 -26.12 33.25 -18.76
CA SER A 80 -25.13 33.48 -19.83
C SER A 80 -25.72 33.49 -21.23
N SER A 81 -26.96 32.99 -21.39
CA SER A 81 -27.70 33.04 -22.64
C SER A 81 -28.36 34.43 -22.87
N LEU A 82 -28.44 35.29 -21.86
CA LEU A 82 -28.96 36.63 -21.95
C LEU A 82 -27.82 37.62 -22.28
N ARG A 83 -28.14 38.64 -23.10
CA ARG A 83 -27.22 39.74 -23.35
C ARG A 83 -27.21 40.65 -22.13
N PHE A 84 -26.01 41.08 -21.73
CA PHE A 84 -25.86 42.04 -20.63
C PHE A 84 -26.43 43.39 -21.02
N PRO A 85 -27.33 44.01 -20.20
CA PRO A 85 -27.99 45.25 -20.58
C PRO A 85 -27.03 46.40 -20.82
N ALA A 86 -27.15 47.11 -21.94
CA ALA A 86 -26.27 48.25 -22.29
C ALA A 86 -26.31 49.36 -21.24
N ILE A 87 -27.45 49.58 -20.58
CA ILE A 87 -27.62 50.57 -19.49
C ILE A 87 -26.72 50.27 -18.30
N LEU A 88 -26.34 49.00 -18.04
CA LEU A 88 -25.52 48.58 -16.93
C LEU A 88 -24.02 48.50 -17.28
N HIS A 89 -23.62 48.82 -18.51
CA HIS A 89 -22.22 48.86 -18.94
C HIS A 89 -21.50 50.08 -18.33
N VAL A 90 -21.10 49.95 -17.08
CA VAL A 90 -20.29 50.93 -16.38
C VAL A 90 -18.84 50.45 -16.26
N LYS A 91 -17.89 51.31 -16.54
CA LYS A 91 -16.48 50.98 -16.30
C LYS A 91 -16.16 51.10 -14.79
N ILE A 92 -15.83 49.96 -14.15
CA ILE A 92 -15.38 49.89 -12.76
C ILE A 92 -13.87 49.70 -12.82
N PHE A 93 -13.09 50.72 -12.54
CA PHE A 93 -11.65 50.78 -12.75
C PHE A 93 -11.26 50.48 -14.20
N LYS A 94 -10.58 49.37 -14.47
CA LYS A 94 -10.11 48.95 -15.81
C LYS A 94 -11.02 47.89 -16.48
N VAL A 95 -12.12 47.50 -15.83
CA VAL A 95 -12.95 46.33 -16.23
C VAL A 95 -14.40 46.79 -16.36
N THR A 96 -15.16 46.23 -17.30
CA THR A 96 -16.60 46.51 -17.44
C THR A 96 -17.40 45.76 -16.37
N SER A 97 -18.51 46.32 -15.91
CA SER A 97 -19.42 45.69 -14.95
C SER A 97 -19.88 44.28 -15.36
N GLU A 98 -20.05 44.03 -16.64
CA GLU A 98 -20.33 42.71 -17.20
C GLU A 98 -19.28 41.68 -16.80
N VAL A 99 -18.00 42.00 -17.02
CA VAL A 99 -16.89 41.11 -16.67
C VAL A 99 -16.78 40.92 -15.16
N VAL A 100 -17.09 41.94 -14.34
CA VAL A 100 -17.11 41.80 -12.89
C VAL A 100 -18.21 40.84 -12.44
N VAL A 101 -19.41 40.98 -12.99
CA VAL A 101 -20.55 40.08 -12.67
C VAL A 101 -20.24 38.64 -13.09
N ASP A 102 -19.70 38.46 -14.31
CA ASP A 102 -19.33 37.11 -14.79
C ASP A 102 -18.26 36.46 -13.90
N ARG A 103 -17.19 37.20 -13.55
CA ARG A 103 -16.13 36.70 -12.64
C ARG A 103 -16.66 36.35 -11.24
N LEU A 104 -17.57 37.15 -10.70
CA LEU A 104 -18.22 36.83 -9.42
C LEU A 104 -19.09 35.58 -9.52
N ALA A 105 -19.84 35.42 -10.60
CA ALA A 105 -20.65 34.22 -10.84
C ALA A 105 -19.79 32.97 -11.01
N VAL A 106 -18.69 33.03 -11.77
CA VAL A 106 -17.70 31.96 -11.89
C VAL A 106 -17.05 31.65 -10.53
N GLY A 107 -16.71 32.68 -9.75
CA GLY A 107 -16.17 32.51 -8.41
C GLY A 107 -17.12 31.75 -7.47
N MET A 108 -18.42 32.12 -7.49
CA MET A 108 -19.42 31.40 -6.72
C MET A 108 -19.58 29.93 -7.18
N LEU A 109 -19.51 29.70 -8.49
CA LEU A 109 -19.59 28.36 -9.06
C LEU A 109 -18.43 27.49 -8.61
N ILE A 110 -17.20 28.02 -8.66
CA ILE A 110 -16.00 27.36 -8.13
C ILE A 110 -16.17 27.08 -6.64
N PHE A 111 -16.64 28.06 -5.86
CA PHE A 111 -16.86 27.91 -4.41
C PHE A 111 -17.85 26.76 -4.11
N PHE A 112 -19.02 26.72 -4.75
CA PHE A 112 -20.01 25.65 -4.52
C PHE A 112 -19.50 24.29 -4.96
N PHE A 113 -18.73 24.21 -6.06
CA PHE A 113 -18.08 22.98 -6.50
C PHE A 113 -17.12 22.44 -5.45
N PHE A 114 -16.15 23.25 -5.01
CA PHE A 114 -15.18 22.84 -3.99
C PHE A 114 -15.82 22.62 -2.63
N HIS A 115 -16.84 23.39 -2.27
CA HIS A 115 -17.62 23.13 -1.06
C HIS A 115 -18.26 21.73 -1.08
N THR A 116 -18.82 21.34 -2.22
CA THR A 116 -19.38 19.99 -2.39
C THR A 116 -18.32 18.91 -2.23
N LEU A 117 -17.12 19.10 -2.83
CA LEU A 117 -16.01 18.15 -2.67
C LEU A 117 -15.53 18.03 -1.22
N LEU A 118 -15.40 19.14 -0.49
CA LEU A 118 -15.04 19.14 0.92
C LEU A 118 -16.07 18.35 1.76
N ARG A 119 -17.37 18.51 1.47
CA ARG A 119 -18.43 17.74 2.14
C ARG A 119 -18.41 16.26 1.82
N VAL A 120 -18.03 15.87 0.60
CA VAL A 120 -17.82 14.48 0.22
C VAL A 120 -16.68 13.85 1.04
N ILE A 121 -15.56 14.59 1.25
CA ILE A 121 -14.47 14.13 2.14
C ILE A 121 -14.98 13.93 3.57
N ASP A 122 -15.73 14.90 4.12
CA ASP A 122 -16.32 14.78 5.45
C ASP A 122 -17.18 13.52 5.59
N TYR A 123 -18.03 13.26 4.58
CA TYR A 123 -18.89 12.09 4.58
C TYR A 123 -18.11 10.76 4.51
N LEU A 124 -17.07 10.69 3.65
CA LEU A 124 -16.20 9.51 3.57
C LEU A 124 -15.48 9.25 4.88
N ALA A 125 -15.00 10.31 5.55
CA ALA A 125 -14.36 10.19 6.86
C ALA A 125 -15.32 9.62 7.91
N ILE A 126 -16.57 10.12 7.99
CA ILE A 126 -17.60 9.61 8.90
C ILE A 126 -17.87 8.11 8.67
N ILE A 127 -17.92 7.66 7.41
CA ILE A 127 -18.10 6.22 7.11
C ILE A 127 -16.92 5.41 7.63
N LEU A 128 -15.71 5.90 7.45
CA LEU A 128 -14.49 5.22 7.91
C LEU A 128 -14.41 5.22 9.45
N GLU A 129 -14.71 6.34 10.11
CA GLU A 129 -14.78 6.45 11.58
C GLU A 129 -15.80 5.47 12.16
N LYS A 130 -17.00 5.37 11.57
CA LYS A 130 -18.02 4.38 12.00
C LYS A 130 -17.58 2.92 11.79
N ARG A 131 -16.70 2.65 10.86
CA ARG A 131 -16.07 1.32 10.69
C ARG A 131 -14.99 1.07 11.72
N ALA A 132 -14.13 2.06 11.95
CA ALA A 132 -13.04 1.97 12.91
C ALA A 132 -13.55 1.81 14.34
N SER A 133 -14.64 2.46 14.71
CA SER A 133 -15.26 2.33 16.05
C SER A 133 -15.78 0.92 16.39
N THR A 134 -15.83 0.00 15.41
CA THR A 134 -16.11 -1.44 15.64
C THR A 134 -14.85 -2.25 15.96
N THR A 135 -13.66 -1.67 15.83
CA THR A 135 -12.37 -2.26 16.21
C THR A 135 -11.83 -1.58 17.47
N GLU A 136 -11.19 -2.34 18.37
CA GLU A 136 -10.67 -1.83 19.65
C GLU A 136 -9.42 -0.92 19.51
N ASP A 137 -8.95 -0.67 18.27
CA ASP A 137 -7.72 0.09 18.02
C ASP A 137 -7.99 1.57 17.76
N THR A 138 -7.69 2.41 18.75
CA THR A 138 -7.84 3.88 18.68
C THR A 138 -6.91 4.56 17.69
N THR A 139 -5.93 3.85 17.16
CA THR A 139 -4.94 4.37 16.18
C THR A 139 -5.59 4.63 14.83
N ASP A 140 -6.58 3.83 14.46
CA ASP A 140 -7.28 3.95 13.19
C ASP A 140 -8.10 5.26 13.11
N ASP A 141 -8.72 5.69 14.21
CA ASP A 141 -9.50 6.93 14.28
C ASP A 141 -8.62 8.17 14.05
N GLN A 142 -7.42 8.20 14.64
CA GLN A 142 -6.48 9.31 14.46
C GLN A 142 -5.97 9.42 13.02
N LEU A 143 -5.74 8.28 12.35
CA LEU A 143 -5.33 8.26 10.95
C LEU A 143 -6.44 8.81 10.03
N ILE A 144 -7.70 8.44 10.27
CA ILE A 144 -8.83 8.92 9.47
C ILE A 144 -8.97 10.44 9.61
N ILE A 145 -8.90 10.98 10.83
CA ILE A 145 -8.95 12.42 11.08
C ILE A 145 -7.79 13.14 10.37
N PHE A 146 -6.57 12.60 10.47
CA PHE A 146 -5.41 13.17 9.81
C PHE A 146 -5.58 13.23 8.29
N PHE A 147 -5.98 12.13 7.66
CA PHE A 147 -6.19 12.09 6.20
C PHE A 147 -7.33 12.99 5.76
N ARG A 148 -8.41 13.08 6.53
CA ARG A 148 -9.51 14.02 6.26
C ARG A 148 -9.01 15.45 6.18
N GLU A 149 -8.32 15.92 7.22
CA GLU A 149 -7.82 17.30 7.25
C GLU A 149 -6.75 17.55 6.18
N PHE A 150 -5.86 16.59 5.94
CA PHE A 150 -4.83 16.67 4.91
C PHE A 150 -5.44 16.83 3.50
N LEU A 151 -6.43 16.02 3.15
CA LEU A 151 -7.13 16.12 1.86
C LEU A 151 -7.90 17.43 1.71
N LYS A 152 -8.52 17.92 2.79
CA LYS A 152 -9.19 19.23 2.77
C LYS A 152 -8.22 20.36 2.52
N VAL A 153 -7.06 20.38 3.17
CA VAL A 153 -6.02 21.40 2.93
C VAL A 153 -5.59 21.42 1.48
N ILE A 154 -5.34 20.26 0.88
CA ILE A 154 -4.99 20.15 -0.55
C ILE A 154 -6.11 20.73 -1.42
N LEU A 155 -7.37 20.35 -1.17
CA LEU A 155 -8.52 20.86 -1.93
C LEU A 155 -8.69 22.38 -1.79
N VAL A 156 -8.48 22.93 -0.60
CA VAL A 156 -8.53 24.40 -0.39
C VAL A 156 -7.43 25.09 -1.16
N ILE A 157 -6.20 24.58 -1.16
CA ILE A 157 -5.11 25.13 -1.97
C ILE A 157 -5.48 25.12 -3.45
N ILE A 158 -6.00 24.01 -3.98
CA ILE A 158 -6.44 23.91 -5.37
C ILE A 158 -7.57 24.91 -5.65
N CYS A 159 -8.54 25.03 -4.75
CA CYS A 159 -9.64 26.00 -4.87
C CYS A 159 -9.12 27.44 -5.00
N ILE A 160 -8.16 27.82 -4.13
CA ILE A 160 -7.54 29.15 -4.17
C ILE A 160 -6.82 29.40 -5.51
N LEU A 161 -6.05 28.42 -6.00
CA LEU A 161 -5.37 28.55 -7.30
C LEU A 161 -6.36 28.71 -8.46
N VAL A 162 -7.43 27.91 -8.47
CA VAL A 162 -8.50 28.00 -9.47
C VAL A 162 -9.22 29.37 -9.39
N MET A 163 -9.49 29.85 -8.18
CA MET A 163 -10.07 31.18 -7.96
C MET A 163 -9.17 32.30 -8.50
N ILE A 164 -7.88 32.26 -8.21
CA ILE A 164 -6.91 33.25 -8.72
C ILE A 164 -6.91 33.24 -10.24
N ARG A 165 -6.89 32.06 -10.87
CA ARG A 165 -6.85 31.93 -12.33
C ARG A 165 -8.12 32.44 -13.00
N PHE A 166 -9.30 32.03 -12.54
CA PHE A 166 -10.56 32.27 -13.25
C PHE A 166 -11.28 33.53 -12.78
N VAL A 167 -11.16 33.95 -11.52
CA VAL A 167 -11.83 35.15 -10.99
C VAL A 167 -10.93 36.38 -11.15
N LEU A 168 -9.66 36.27 -10.74
CA LEU A 168 -8.73 37.40 -10.84
C LEU A 168 -8.09 37.50 -12.23
N ASN A 169 -8.17 36.44 -13.03
CA ASN A 169 -7.54 36.31 -14.36
C ASN A 169 -6.02 36.52 -14.32
N GLU A 170 -5.40 36.13 -13.20
CA GLU A 170 -3.95 36.21 -13.01
C GLU A 170 -3.24 34.96 -13.53
N ASP A 171 -1.98 35.11 -13.94
CA ASP A 171 -1.14 34.00 -14.35
C ASP A 171 -0.59 33.26 -13.11
N ILE A 172 -1.04 32.03 -12.92
CA ILE A 172 -0.63 31.19 -11.79
C ILE A 172 0.65 30.38 -12.06
N THR A 173 1.28 30.53 -13.23
CA THR A 173 2.45 29.74 -13.63
C THR A 173 3.59 29.82 -12.63
N LYS A 174 3.88 31.03 -12.11
CA LYS A 174 4.92 31.26 -11.10
C LYS A 174 4.57 30.59 -9.77
N ILE A 175 3.29 30.63 -9.36
CA ILE A 175 2.80 29.99 -8.13
C ILE A 175 2.91 28.47 -8.28
N LEU A 176 2.48 27.93 -9.44
CA LEU A 176 2.59 26.50 -9.74
C LEU A 176 4.05 26.04 -9.78
N ALA A 177 4.96 26.83 -10.36
CA ALA A 177 6.38 26.50 -10.36
C ALA A 177 6.96 26.41 -8.92
N GLY A 178 6.62 27.38 -8.05
CA GLY A 178 7.00 27.33 -6.64
C GLY A 178 6.40 26.14 -5.89
N LEU A 179 5.13 25.86 -6.13
CA LEU A 179 4.42 24.74 -5.52
C LEU A 179 4.98 23.39 -6.00
N SER A 180 5.36 23.31 -7.29
CA SER A 180 6.00 22.11 -7.86
C SER A 180 7.35 21.83 -7.23
N LEU A 181 8.15 22.86 -6.96
CA LEU A 181 9.43 22.72 -6.25
C LEU A 181 9.22 22.22 -4.81
N ALA A 182 8.26 22.81 -4.09
CA ALA A 182 7.90 22.35 -2.75
C ALA A 182 7.37 20.91 -2.77
N GLY A 183 6.52 20.56 -3.74
CA GLY A 183 6.02 19.20 -3.95
C GLY A 183 7.14 18.19 -4.24
N ALA A 184 8.13 18.57 -5.06
CA ALA A 184 9.29 17.74 -5.33
C ALA A 184 10.13 17.49 -4.06
N ALA A 185 10.31 18.49 -3.22
CA ALA A 185 11.01 18.35 -1.94
C ALA A 185 10.26 17.39 -0.98
N ILE A 186 8.93 17.52 -0.88
CA ILE A 186 8.09 16.61 -0.09
C ILE A 186 8.15 15.18 -0.66
N ALA A 187 8.07 15.01 -1.99
CA ALA A 187 8.16 13.72 -2.64
C ALA A 187 9.50 13.04 -2.37
N LEU A 188 10.60 13.81 -2.40
CA LEU A 188 11.92 13.28 -2.07
C LEU A 188 12.03 12.87 -0.59
N ALA A 189 11.44 13.63 0.32
CA ALA A 189 11.39 13.27 1.74
C ALA A 189 10.54 12.02 2.01
N ALA A 190 9.45 11.82 1.25
CA ALA A 190 8.57 10.67 1.38
C ALA A 190 9.05 9.42 0.61
N LYS A 191 10.09 9.53 -0.22
CA LYS A 191 10.57 8.49 -1.14
C LYS A 191 10.77 7.14 -0.45
N GLU A 192 11.49 7.11 0.67
CA GLU A 192 11.79 5.85 1.38
C GLU A 192 10.52 5.16 1.88
N SER A 193 9.55 5.93 2.39
CA SER A 193 8.28 5.38 2.86
C SER A 193 7.48 4.77 1.71
N LEU A 194 7.48 5.42 0.55
CA LEU A 194 6.81 4.93 -0.66
C LEU A 194 7.50 3.68 -1.23
N GLU A 195 8.82 3.63 -1.24
CA GLU A 195 9.59 2.44 -1.65
C GLU A 195 9.26 1.23 -0.77
N ASN A 196 9.16 1.42 0.54
CA ASN A 196 8.77 0.36 1.47
C ASN A 196 7.32 -0.12 1.25
N LEU A 197 6.41 0.79 0.93
CA LEU A 197 5.02 0.45 0.60
C LEU A 197 4.96 -0.36 -0.70
N ILE A 198 5.67 0.05 -1.74
CA ILE A 198 5.76 -0.70 -3.01
C ILE A 198 6.37 -2.08 -2.78
N ALA A 199 7.44 -2.17 -1.98
CA ALA A 199 8.04 -3.45 -1.61
C ALA A 199 7.06 -4.38 -0.87
N SER A 200 6.18 -3.83 -0.02
CA SER A 200 5.11 -4.62 0.61
C SER A 200 4.16 -5.23 -0.42
N PHE A 201 3.77 -4.47 -1.45
CA PHE A 201 2.96 -5.01 -2.55
C PHE A 201 3.70 -6.09 -3.33
N ILE A 202 4.99 -5.91 -3.63
CA ILE A 202 5.82 -6.93 -4.31
C ILE A 202 5.81 -8.22 -3.47
N ILE A 203 6.10 -8.14 -2.17
CA ILE A 203 6.07 -9.31 -1.27
C ILE A 203 4.69 -9.99 -1.29
N PHE A 204 3.61 -9.21 -1.31
CA PHE A 204 2.25 -9.74 -1.31
C PHE A 204 1.89 -10.46 -2.61
N PHE A 205 2.28 -9.93 -3.78
CA PHE A 205 1.96 -10.50 -5.09
C PHE A 205 2.89 -11.65 -5.47
N ASP A 206 4.22 -11.46 -5.37
CA ASP A 206 5.22 -12.46 -5.80
C ASP A 206 5.42 -13.56 -4.75
N ARG A 207 5.13 -13.26 -3.48
CA ARG A 207 5.21 -14.20 -2.36
C ARG A 207 6.56 -14.94 -2.26
N PRO A 208 7.69 -14.26 -2.28
CA PRO A 208 9.00 -14.89 -2.11
C PRO A 208 9.11 -15.60 -0.76
N PHE A 209 8.34 -15.17 0.21
CA PHE A 209 8.14 -15.80 1.52
C PHE A 209 6.74 -15.47 2.08
N ARG A 210 6.31 -16.21 3.09
CA ARG A 210 5.01 -16.05 3.77
C ARG A 210 5.20 -15.91 5.27
N VAL A 211 4.15 -15.46 5.96
CA VAL A 211 4.10 -15.53 7.42
C VAL A 211 4.20 -16.99 7.85
N GLY A 212 5.10 -17.28 8.80
CA GLY A 212 5.45 -18.62 9.25
C GLY A 212 6.71 -19.20 8.63
N ASP A 213 7.23 -18.63 7.54
CA ASP A 213 8.46 -19.12 6.91
C ASP A 213 9.71 -18.80 7.74
N LEU A 214 10.63 -19.76 7.80
CA LEU A 214 11.97 -19.58 8.36
C LEU A 214 12.89 -19.02 7.29
N LEU A 215 13.34 -17.79 7.50
CA LEU A 215 14.22 -17.08 6.58
C LEU A 215 15.60 -16.81 7.18
N LYS A 216 16.56 -16.69 6.29
CA LYS A 216 17.83 -16.04 6.58
C LYS A 216 18.01 -14.85 5.64
N VAL A 217 18.11 -13.67 6.21
CA VAL A 217 18.32 -12.40 5.50
C VAL A 217 19.60 -11.80 6.03
N GLN A 218 20.64 -11.74 5.21
CA GLN A 218 21.98 -11.37 5.65
C GLN A 218 22.45 -12.27 6.81
N GLN A 219 22.66 -11.70 8.01
CA GLN A 219 23.07 -12.45 9.21
C GLN A 219 21.89 -12.78 10.15
N ILE A 220 20.68 -12.32 9.82
CA ILE A 220 19.49 -12.51 10.64
C ILE A 220 18.77 -13.78 10.19
N GLN A 221 18.59 -14.71 11.10
CA GLN A 221 17.78 -15.91 10.86
C GLN A 221 16.60 -15.95 11.84
N GLY A 222 15.41 -16.23 11.31
CA GLY A 222 14.21 -16.33 12.13
C GLY A 222 12.95 -16.58 11.31
N THR A 223 11.84 -16.71 12.02
CA THR A 223 10.51 -16.97 11.42
C THR A 223 9.79 -15.66 11.19
N VAL A 224 9.21 -15.50 9.98
CA VAL A 224 8.36 -14.36 9.65
C VAL A 224 7.10 -14.39 10.49
N GLU A 225 6.87 -13.37 11.29
CA GLU A 225 5.70 -13.27 12.18
C GLU A 225 4.61 -12.38 11.60
N LYS A 226 5.01 -11.27 10.99
CA LYS A 226 4.06 -10.32 10.38
C LYS A 226 4.72 -9.57 9.24
N ILE A 227 4.01 -9.44 8.14
CA ILE A 227 4.35 -8.55 7.02
C ILE A 227 3.45 -7.32 7.15
N GLY A 228 4.05 -6.16 7.42
CA GLY A 228 3.35 -4.88 7.51
C GLY A 228 3.51 -4.04 6.24
N LEU A 229 2.92 -2.84 6.22
CA LEU A 229 3.01 -1.92 5.08
C LEU A 229 4.42 -1.38 4.83
N ARG A 230 5.21 -1.19 5.89
CA ARG A 230 6.57 -0.64 5.81
C ARG A 230 7.65 -1.66 6.10
N SER A 231 7.40 -2.61 7.00
CA SER A 231 8.41 -3.53 7.51
C SER A 231 7.84 -4.92 7.77
N THR A 232 8.69 -5.92 7.63
CA THR A 232 8.44 -7.31 8.00
C THR A 232 9.08 -7.59 9.36
N ARG A 233 8.33 -8.21 10.27
CA ARG A 233 8.81 -8.65 11.59
C ARG A 233 9.24 -10.11 11.54
N ILE A 234 10.45 -10.35 11.99
CA ILE A 234 11.05 -11.68 12.08
C ILE A 234 11.32 -11.98 13.56
N ARG A 235 10.87 -13.16 14.02
CA ARG A 235 11.21 -13.69 15.33
C ARG A 235 12.46 -14.55 15.21
N THR A 236 13.53 -14.13 15.85
CA THR A 236 14.80 -14.84 15.84
C THR A 236 14.74 -16.14 16.68
N ASN A 237 15.79 -16.96 16.58
CA ASN A 237 15.93 -18.16 17.42
C ASN A 237 15.99 -17.81 18.92
N ASP A 238 16.54 -16.65 19.28
CA ASP A 238 16.60 -16.11 20.64
C ASP A 238 15.28 -15.52 21.12
N LYS A 239 14.19 -15.68 20.33
CA LYS A 239 12.84 -15.17 20.61
C LYS A 239 12.72 -13.65 20.64
N THR A 240 13.70 -12.93 20.13
CA THR A 240 13.65 -11.49 19.94
C THR A 240 12.93 -11.12 18.64
N TYR A 241 12.45 -9.87 18.54
CA TYR A 241 11.88 -9.34 17.33
C TYR A 241 12.90 -8.50 16.58
N VAL A 242 13.05 -8.78 15.29
CA VAL A 242 13.76 -7.92 14.35
C VAL A 242 12.78 -7.38 13.33
N SER A 243 12.74 -6.06 13.17
CA SER A 243 11.92 -5.40 12.16
C SER A 243 12.82 -4.96 11.01
N ILE A 244 12.59 -5.52 9.83
CA ILE A 244 13.37 -5.23 8.62
C ILE A 244 12.47 -4.44 7.66
N PRO A 245 12.92 -3.29 7.12
CA PRO A 245 12.18 -2.56 6.08
C PRO A 245 11.87 -3.46 4.89
N ASN A 246 10.65 -3.37 4.36
CA ASN A 246 10.23 -4.23 3.25
C ASN A 246 11.08 -4.03 2.00
N LYS A 247 11.52 -2.79 1.73
CA LYS A 247 12.47 -2.50 0.65
C LYS A 247 13.75 -3.33 0.81
N GLN A 248 14.32 -3.37 2.02
CA GLN A 248 15.53 -4.15 2.30
C GLN A 248 15.27 -5.66 2.12
N MET A 249 14.08 -6.15 2.46
CA MET A 249 13.71 -7.55 2.23
C MET A 249 13.68 -7.91 0.74
N VAL A 250 13.19 -6.99 -0.12
CA VAL A 250 13.10 -7.20 -1.58
C VAL A 250 14.46 -7.03 -2.25
N ASP A 251 15.26 -6.07 -1.81
CA ASP A 251 16.57 -5.76 -2.38
C ASP A 251 17.68 -6.73 -1.93
N SER A 252 17.45 -7.49 -0.84
CA SER A 252 18.43 -8.41 -0.27
C SER A 252 18.28 -9.83 -0.84
N ILE A 253 19.36 -10.62 -0.70
CA ILE A 253 19.28 -12.06 -0.88
C ILE A 253 18.54 -12.66 0.33
N VAL A 254 17.41 -13.28 0.07
CA VAL A 254 16.59 -13.97 1.06
C VAL A 254 16.70 -15.47 0.83
N ASP A 255 17.24 -16.19 1.80
CA ASP A 255 17.27 -17.65 1.80
C ASP A 255 16.05 -18.19 2.57
N ASN A 256 15.14 -18.85 1.88
CA ASN A 256 13.91 -19.40 2.46
C ASN A 256 14.08 -20.88 2.81
N PHE A 257 14.38 -21.12 4.07
CA PHE A 257 14.56 -22.48 4.60
C PHE A 257 13.28 -23.31 4.68
N SER A 258 12.12 -22.70 4.64
CA SER A 258 10.86 -23.42 4.63
C SER A 258 10.56 -24.04 3.26
N LEU A 259 11.12 -23.54 2.18
CA LEU A 259 10.96 -24.04 0.83
C LEU A 259 11.94 -25.14 0.45
N ARG A 260 12.86 -25.51 1.34
CA ARG A 260 13.77 -26.61 1.05
C ARG A 260 13.04 -27.94 0.91
N ASN A 261 13.42 -28.71 -0.08
CA ASN A 261 12.91 -30.07 -0.32
C ASN A 261 13.73 -31.16 0.41
N LYS A 262 14.99 -30.87 0.75
CA LYS A 262 15.88 -31.76 1.47
C LYS A 262 16.66 -31.03 2.56
N ARG A 263 17.08 -31.75 3.61
CA ARG A 263 18.02 -31.23 4.62
C ARG A 263 19.35 -31.87 4.45
N ARG A 264 20.41 -31.08 4.37
CA ARG A 264 21.79 -31.52 4.27
C ARG A 264 22.41 -31.72 5.64
N GLY A 265 22.95 -32.91 5.90
CA GLY A 265 23.84 -33.17 7.02
C GLY A 265 25.28 -33.33 6.50
N GLU A 266 26.21 -32.76 7.23
CA GLU A 266 27.64 -32.85 6.91
C GLU A 266 28.43 -33.18 8.16
N LEU A 267 29.41 -34.07 8.06
CA LEU A 267 30.33 -34.43 9.07
C LEU A 267 31.74 -34.54 8.46
N ASN A 268 32.68 -33.79 8.98
CA ASN A 268 34.09 -33.81 8.57
C ASN A 268 34.93 -34.47 9.63
N LEU A 269 35.54 -35.61 9.28
CA LEU A 269 36.39 -36.38 10.16
C LEU A 269 37.87 -36.14 9.80
N ASN A 270 38.61 -35.52 10.70
CA ASN A 270 40.06 -35.36 10.60
C ASN A 270 40.72 -36.58 11.27
N LEU A 271 41.21 -37.51 10.48
CA LEU A 271 41.84 -38.74 10.98
C LEU A 271 43.33 -38.52 11.16
N ASP A 272 43.91 -39.16 12.20
CA ASP A 272 45.35 -39.11 12.51
C ASP A 272 46.16 -39.72 11.37
N LEU A 273 47.37 -39.20 11.12
CA LEU A 273 48.30 -39.67 10.08
C LEU A 273 48.78 -41.11 10.28
N GLY A 274 48.69 -41.61 11.51
CA GLY A 274 48.94 -43.03 11.78
C GLY A 274 47.85 -44.00 11.30
N THR A 275 46.74 -43.47 10.75
CA THR A 275 45.65 -44.30 10.21
C THR A 275 46.09 -44.97 8.91
N THR A 276 46.00 -46.29 8.84
CA THR A 276 46.42 -47.05 7.67
C THR A 276 45.38 -46.97 6.54
N TYR A 277 45.82 -47.22 5.32
CA TYR A 277 44.93 -47.34 4.15
C TYR A 277 43.75 -48.32 4.37
N ALA A 278 44.07 -49.51 4.95
CA ALA A 278 43.08 -50.53 5.24
C ALA A 278 41.97 -50.02 6.21
N GLN A 279 42.39 -49.31 7.27
CA GLN A 279 41.44 -48.70 8.22
C GLN A 279 40.56 -47.61 7.59
N ILE A 280 41.14 -46.75 6.74
CA ILE A 280 40.37 -45.73 6.04
C ILE A 280 39.34 -46.35 5.08
N ASN A 281 39.76 -47.35 4.30
CA ASN A 281 38.88 -48.04 3.35
C ASN A 281 37.74 -48.77 4.06
N GLN A 282 38.06 -49.46 5.18
CA GLN A 282 37.04 -50.10 6.00
C GLN A 282 36.09 -49.10 6.64
N LEU A 283 36.61 -47.99 7.18
CA LEU A 283 35.78 -46.90 7.72
C LEU A 283 34.81 -46.36 6.69
N MET A 284 35.28 -46.04 5.48
CA MET A 284 34.42 -45.55 4.39
C MET A 284 33.32 -46.53 4.00
N HIS A 285 33.63 -47.84 3.97
CA HIS A 285 32.63 -48.90 3.73
C HIS A 285 31.56 -48.94 4.83
N GLU A 286 31.99 -49.05 6.11
CA GLU A 286 31.06 -49.12 7.24
C GLU A 286 30.27 -47.83 7.44
N LEU A 287 30.82 -46.65 7.09
CA LEU A 287 30.08 -45.37 7.06
C LEU A 287 28.97 -45.37 6.02
N ASN A 288 29.27 -45.92 4.81
CA ASN A 288 28.24 -46.05 3.75
C ASN A 288 27.09 -46.98 4.21
N GLU A 289 27.37 -48.05 4.90
CA GLU A 289 26.34 -48.91 5.49
C GLU A 289 25.54 -48.22 6.59
N THR A 290 26.26 -47.49 7.47
CA THR A 290 25.62 -46.74 8.57
C THR A 290 24.63 -45.67 8.07
N LEU A 291 24.94 -45.08 6.93
CA LEU A 291 24.05 -44.08 6.27
C LEU A 291 22.89 -44.72 5.50
N SER A 292 22.85 -46.03 5.31
CA SER A 292 21.77 -46.76 4.63
C SER A 292 20.55 -46.94 5.54
N ILE A 293 20.04 -45.83 6.06
CA ILE A 293 18.82 -45.74 6.89
C ILE A 293 17.70 -45.11 6.09
N SER A 294 16.46 -45.46 6.43
CA SER A 294 15.26 -45.06 5.66
C SER A 294 15.07 -43.52 5.56
N GLN A 295 15.62 -42.77 6.49
CA GLN A 295 15.52 -41.28 6.52
C GLN A 295 16.55 -40.59 5.61
N VAL A 296 17.62 -41.30 5.15
CA VAL A 296 18.64 -40.75 4.27
C VAL A 296 18.34 -41.12 2.83
N THR A 297 18.15 -40.10 2.00
CA THR A 297 17.80 -40.26 0.59
C THR A 297 19.05 -40.30 -0.32
N GLU A 298 20.05 -39.54 0.02
CA GLU A 298 21.32 -39.44 -0.72
C GLU A 298 22.47 -39.42 0.29
N LYS A 299 23.57 -40.02 -0.07
CA LYS A 299 24.77 -40.07 0.77
C LYS A 299 26.03 -40.08 -0.06
N THR A 300 27.06 -39.46 0.47
CA THR A 300 28.41 -39.45 -0.10
C THR A 300 29.43 -39.57 1.04
N VAL A 301 30.30 -40.54 0.92
CA VAL A 301 31.43 -40.73 1.83
C VAL A 301 32.69 -40.77 0.98
N LEU A 302 33.62 -39.85 1.23
CA LEU A 302 34.84 -39.78 0.48
C LEU A 302 36.01 -39.29 1.33
N LEU A 303 37.22 -39.74 1.00
CA LEU A 303 38.43 -39.14 1.46
C LEU A 303 38.64 -37.86 0.65
N SER A 304 38.25 -36.71 1.21
CA SER A 304 38.22 -35.41 0.50
C SER A 304 39.58 -34.74 0.37
N ASP A 305 40.49 -34.99 1.32
CA ASP A 305 41.81 -34.37 1.29
C ASP A 305 42.84 -35.18 2.10
N VAL A 306 44.12 -35.07 1.71
CA VAL A 306 45.26 -35.63 2.41
C VAL A 306 46.14 -34.45 2.82
N LYS A 307 46.00 -33.99 4.05
CA LYS A 307 46.68 -32.82 4.58
C LYS A 307 47.96 -33.21 5.32
N LEU A 308 48.84 -32.23 5.56
CA LEU A 308 50.07 -32.44 6.33
C LEU A 308 49.81 -32.92 7.78
N GLU A 309 48.66 -32.61 8.36
CA GLU A 309 48.32 -32.87 9.74
C GLU A 309 47.20 -33.91 9.92
N ALA A 310 46.49 -34.26 8.89
CA ALA A 310 45.36 -35.19 8.97
C ALA A 310 44.88 -35.70 7.62
N PHE A 311 44.21 -36.87 7.59
CA PHE A 311 43.39 -37.33 6.48
C PHE A 311 41.96 -36.85 6.70
N LEU A 312 41.37 -36.15 5.71
CA LEU A 312 40.03 -35.60 5.80
C LEU A 312 39.03 -36.53 5.13
N VAL A 313 38.16 -37.15 5.89
CA VAL A 313 37.00 -37.90 5.37
C VAL A 313 35.74 -37.06 5.54
N THR A 314 35.11 -36.75 4.44
CA THR A 314 33.82 -36.01 4.42
C THR A 314 32.66 -36.98 4.22
N VAL A 315 31.71 -36.86 5.11
CA VAL A 315 30.42 -37.58 5.08
C VAL A 315 29.34 -36.56 4.85
N GLU A 316 28.69 -36.68 3.73
CA GLU A 316 27.55 -35.83 3.37
C GLU A 316 26.30 -36.71 3.16
N TYR A 317 25.19 -36.27 3.71
CA TYR A 317 23.91 -36.97 3.49
C TYR A 317 22.76 -35.99 3.42
N PHE A 318 21.71 -36.40 2.72
CA PHE A 318 20.47 -35.64 2.60
C PHE A 318 19.33 -36.46 3.17
N THR A 319 18.44 -35.78 3.90
CA THR A 319 17.15 -36.34 4.32
C THR A 319 16.03 -35.63 3.54
N GLU A 320 14.85 -36.23 3.51
CA GLU A 320 13.68 -35.50 3.06
C GLU A 320 13.38 -34.27 3.94
N SER A 321 12.38 -33.46 3.56
CA SER A 321 11.97 -32.27 4.31
C SER A 321 11.25 -32.66 5.61
N ILE A 322 11.99 -33.26 6.55
CA ILE A 322 11.55 -33.62 7.89
C ILE A 322 11.65 -32.42 8.87
N SER A 323 11.01 -32.53 10.02
CA SER A 323 11.12 -31.51 11.08
C SER A 323 12.55 -31.34 11.56
N ILE A 324 12.88 -30.17 12.16
CA ILE A 324 14.23 -29.92 12.71
C ILE A 324 14.54 -30.88 13.86
N ALA A 325 13.55 -31.27 14.66
CA ALA A 325 13.72 -32.21 15.75
C ALA A 325 14.06 -33.62 15.23
N GLU A 326 13.35 -34.11 14.23
CA GLU A 326 13.63 -35.39 13.58
C GLU A 326 15.00 -35.39 12.89
N PHE A 327 15.35 -34.29 12.19
CA PHE A 327 16.67 -34.17 11.59
C PHE A 327 17.78 -34.21 12.63
N ASN A 328 17.61 -33.54 13.77
CA ASN A 328 18.60 -33.57 14.87
C ASN A 328 18.73 -34.98 15.46
N ASN A 329 17.63 -35.74 15.56
CA ASN A 329 17.66 -37.13 16.01
C ASN A 329 18.45 -38.00 15.02
N VAL A 330 18.22 -37.85 13.72
CA VAL A 330 18.96 -38.55 12.66
C VAL A 330 20.47 -38.21 12.76
N LYS A 331 20.78 -36.91 12.86
CA LYS A 331 22.15 -36.42 12.97
C LYS A 331 22.86 -37.00 14.23
N GLN A 332 22.18 -36.99 15.36
CA GLN A 332 22.70 -37.57 16.59
C GLN A 332 22.96 -39.07 16.47
N HIS A 333 22.01 -39.81 15.88
CA HIS A 333 22.16 -41.24 15.65
C HIS A 333 23.39 -41.56 14.78
N ILE A 334 23.53 -40.82 13.66
CA ILE A 334 24.72 -40.99 12.78
C ILE A 334 26.00 -40.67 13.52
N ASN A 335 26.06 -39.55 14.25
CA ASN A 335 27.27 -39.15 14.97
C ASN A 335 27.68 -40.20 16.03
N LEU A 336 26.73 -40.76 16.78
CA LEU A 336 26.99 -41.81 17.75
C LEU A 336 27.52 -43.10 17.11
N LYS A 337 26.93 -43.50 15.95
CA LYS A 337 27.43 -44.65 15.20
C LYS A 337 28.82 -44.42 14.63
N VAL A 338 29.10 -43.20 14.12
CA VAL A 338 30.44 -42.85 13.64
C VAL A 338 31.46 -42.93 14.78
N LEU A 339 31.15 -42.47 15.98
CA LEU A 339 31.99 -42.56 17.12
C LEU A 339 32.32 -44.04 17.50
N ALA A 340 31.28 -44.88 17.52
CA ALA A 340 31.47 -46.32 17.77
C ALA A 340 32.33 -47.03 16.72
N LEU A 341 32.22 -46.63 15.42
CA LEU A 341 33.07 -47.13 14.35
C LEU A 341 34.53 -46.73 14.51
N LEU A 342 34.78 -45.47 14.88
CA LEU A 342 36.15 -44.99 15.15
C LEU A 342 36.79 -45.76 16.28
N GLU A 343 36.06 -46.03 17.36
CA GLU A 343 36.52 -46.86 18.48
C GLU A 343 36.80 -48.32 18.05
N LYS A 344 35.87 -48.94 17.34
CA LYS A 344 35.98 -50.32 16.82
C LYS A 344 37.22 -50.48 15.94
N LEU A 345 37.48 -49.52 15.05
CA LEU A 345 38.60 -49.56 14.10
C LEU A 345 39.90 -49.01 14.70
N GLN A 346 39.91 -48.59 15.98
CA GLN A 346 41.04 -47.97 16.66
C GLN A 346 41.60 -46.74 15.92
N ILE A 347 40.77 -46.01 15.25
CA ILE A 347 41.12 -44.81 14.49
C ILE A 347 41.08 -43.61 15.43
N LYS A 348 42.16 -42.85 15.46
CA LYS A 348 42.26 -41.63 16.26
C LYS A 348 41.87 -40.42 15.41
N ILE A 349 41.18 -39.48 16.02
CA ILE A 349 40.92 -38.15 15.43
C ILE A 349 42.17 -37.31 15.62
N ALA A 350 42.62 -36.64 14.56
CA ALA A 350 43.74 -35.73 14.63
C ALA A 350 43.44 -34.57 15.61
N GLY A 351 44.16 -34.52 16.72
CA GLY A 351 44.11 -33.41 17.65
C GLY A 351 45.08 -32.31 17.22
N LYS A 352 44.74 -31.03 17.43
CA LYS A 352 45.80 -30.00 17.44
C LYS A 352 46.77 -30.34 18.56
N LEU A 353 48.00 -30.71 18.18
CA LEU A 353 49.09 -30.62 19.14
C LEU A 353 49.12 -29.19 19.66
N LYS A 354 48.90 -29.01 20.99
CA LYS A 354 49.04 -27.73 21.68
C LYS A 354 50.47 -27.26 21.65
#